data_3e5cf3263444e7284c0aeb842e9ab3ff
#
_entry.id   3e5cf3263444e7284c0aeb842e9ab3ff
#
_cell.length_a   1.000
_cell.length_b   1.000
_cell.length_c   1.000
_cell.angle_alpha   90.00
_cell.angle_beta   90.00
_cell.angle_gamma   90.00
#
_symmetry.space_group_name_H-M   'P 1'
#
loop_
_entity.id
_entity.type
_entity.pdbx_description
1 polymer ?
#
loop_
_entity_poly.entity_id
_entity_poly.type
_entity_poly.pdbx_seq_one_letter_code
_entity_poly.pdbx_strand_id
1 'polypeptide(L)'
;APMNIFHSVAELAGNTPLLELCRYERRHGLNARILAKLECCNVAGSAKDRVAKHMIERAEAEGKLVPGSVIIEPTSGNTGIGLAAMAKVHGYRVILTMPESMSVERRNLLKAYGAELVLTPAAEGMAGAVKRAEELAAATPKSFIPAQFDNPANPEAHYLTTGPELWRDTDGCVDLFVAGIGTGGTFSGTGRYLKEKNPNVKLVAVEPAGSPLLSGGKAGPHGLMGIGANFIPKNMDISLIDEIICVREEDAYAAGRDMVACEGVLVGITAGAALWAATQLALRPENAGKTIVALLPDGGERYLSTPMYQGE
;
A
#
# COMPACT_ATOMS: atom_id res chain seq x y z
N ALA A 1 14.75 30.34 -1.25
CA ALA A 1 14.71 28.98 -0.69
C ALA A 1 13.25 28.57 -0.57
N PRO A 2 12.86 27.33 -0.91
CA PRO A 2 11.49 26.92 -0.71
C PRO A 2 11.18 26.97 0.80
N MET A 3 10.08 27.61 1.15
CA MET A 3 9.61 27.61 2.52
C MET A 3 9.07 26.20 2.83
N ASN A 4 9.68 25.52 3.81
CA ASN A 4 9.25 24.20 4.26
C ASN A 4 8.14 24.31 5.33
N ILE A 5 7.17 25.17 5.07
CA ILE A 5 6.00 25.33 5.93
C ILE A 5 4.78 24.82 5.17
N PHE A 6 4.15 23.81 5.72
CA PHE A 6 2.96 23.18 5.14
C PHE A 6 1.72 23.61 5.92
N HIS A 7 0.60 23.75 5.22
CA HIS A 7 -0.63 24.29 5.80
C HIS A 7 -1.72 23.23 6.02
N SER A 8 -1.51 22.01 5.51
CA SER A 8 -2.40 20.87 5.74
C SER A 8 -1.66 19.55 5.64
N VAL A 9 -2.23 18.53 6.26
CA VAL A 9 -1.72 17.16 6.18
C VAL A 9 -1.66 16.63 4.74
N ALA A 10 -2.56 17.12 3.87
CA ALA A 10 -2.59 16.69 2.48
C ALA A 10 -1.31 17.09 1.71
N GLU A 11 -0.70 18.19 2.07
CA GLU A 11 0.56 18.64 1.45
C GLU A 11 1.76 17.76 1.83
N LEU A 12 1.63 16.98 2.91
CA LEU A 12 2.68 16.09 3.41
C LEU A 12 2.62 14.69 2.78
N ALA A 13 1.57 14.36 2.04
CA ALA A 13 1.46 13.06 1.39
C ALA A 13 2.45 12.95 0.23
N GLY A 14 3.18 11.85 0.19
CA GLY A 14 4.16 11.61 -0.87
C GLY A 14 5.53 12.21 -0.61
N ASN A 15 6.32 12.33 -1.66
CA ASN A 15 7.73 12.75 -1.62
C ASN A 15 8.55 11.94 -0.59
N THR A 16 8.26 10.66 -0.51
CA THR A 16 8.95 9.75 0.40
C THR A 16 10.35 9.46 -0.08
N PRO A 17 11.29 9.17 0.84
CA PRO A 17 12.67 8.88 0.44
C PRO A 17 12.84 7.53 -0.22
N LEU A 18 13.89 7.41 -1.04
CA LEU A 18 14.50 6.15 -1.42
C LEU A 18 15.71 5.91 -0.54
N LEU A 19 15.79 4.73 0.06
CA LEU A 19 16.94 4.29 0.84
C LEU A 19 17.64 3.16 0.10
N GLU A 20 18.92 3.32 -0.22
CA GLU A 20 19.74 2.20 -0.70
C GLU A 20 20.09 1.30 0.48
N LEU A 21 19.79 0.01 0.34
CA LEU A 21 19.95 -0.96 1.40
C LEU A 21 21.36 -1.55 1.43
N CYS A 22 22.38 -0.71 1.58
CA CYS A 22 23.80 -1.10 1.44
C CYS A 22 24.21 -2.19 2.43
N ARG A 23 23.72 -2.14 3.68
CA ARG A 23 24.06 -3.12 4.71
C ARG A 23 23.33 -4.43 4.48
N TYR A 24 22.08 -4.35 4.08
CA TYR A 24 21.26 -5.49 3.70
C TYR A 24 21.87 -6.22 2.49
N GLU A 25 22.25 -5.47 1.46
CA GLU A 25 22.93 -6.01 0.27
C GLU A 25 24.17 -6.78 0.63
N ARG A 26 25.03 -6.20 1.48
CA ARG A 26 26.26 -6.87 1.95
C ARG A 26 25.98 -8.13 2.74
N ARG A 27 25.03 -8.08 3.66
CA ARG A 27 24.64 -9.24 4.48
C ARG A 27 24.15 -10.41 3.63
N HIS A 28 23.42 -10.13 2.59
CA HIS A 28 22.85 -11.13 1.70
C HIS A 28 23.72 -11.47 0.48
N GLY A 29 24.91 -10.88 0.37
CA GLY A 29 25.84 -11.13 -0.72
C GLY A 29 25.30 -10.73 -2.10
N LEU A 30 24.55 -9.63 -2.18
CA LEU A 30 23.89 -9.19 -3.40
C LEU A 30 24.84 -8.39 -4.29
N ASN A 31 24.77 -8.62 -5.61
CA ASN A 31 25.51 -7.88 -6.62
C ASN A 31 24.63 -6.86 -7.38
N ALA A 32 23.36 -6.71 -6.98
CA ALA A 32 22.43 -5.70 -7.47
C ALA A 32 22.15 -4.70 -6.35
N ARG A 33 21.71 -3.50 -6.73
CA ARG A 33 21.27 -2.48 -5.76
C ARG A 33 19.79 -2.68 -5.45
N ILE A 34 19.42 -2.59 -4.18
CA ILE A 34 18.03 -2.52 -3.75
C ILE A 34 17.77 -1.13 -3.17
N LEU A 35 16.85 -0.40 -3.80
CA LEU A 35 16.35 0.88 -3.33
C LEU A 35 14.96 0.68 -2.72
N ALA A 36 14.82 1.01 -1.45
CA ALA A 36 13.53 0.92 -0.75
C ALA A 36 12.79 2.25 -0.82
N LYS A 37 11.60 2.25 -1.41
CA LYS A 37 10.68 3.40 -1.37
C LYS A 37 9.93 3.33 -0.05
N LEU A 38 10.29 4.21 0.89
CA LEU A 38 9.83 4.14 2.28
C LEU A 38 8.50 4.89 2.46
N GLU A 39 7.38 4.20 2.24
CA GLU A 39 6.05 4.79 2.41
C GLU A 39 5.65 4.97 3.87
N CYS A 40 6.37 4.38 4.81
CA CYS A 40 6.24 4.68 6.24
C CYS A 40 6.58 6.13 6.58
N CYS A 41 7.28 6.85 5.71
CA CYS A 41 7.58 8.27 5.88
C CYS A 41 6.41 9.19 5.52
N ASN A 42 5.31 8.68 5.00
CA ASN A 42 4.07 9.43 4.92
C ASN A 42 3.56 9.75 6.34
N VAL A 43 2.86 10.87 6.51
CA VAL A 43 2.45 11.37 7.83
C VAL A 43 1.50 10.43 8.56
N ALA A 44 0.60 9.76 7.87
CA ALA A 44 -0.27 8.73 8.44
C ALA A 44 0.31 7.31 8.30
N GLY A 45 1.55 7.21 7.83
CA GLY A 45 2.39 6.03 7.93
C GLY A 45 2.29 5.01 6.81
N SER A 46 1.63 5.30 5.69
CA SER A 46 1.55 4.35 4.59
C SER A 46 1.39 5.00 3.21
N ALA A 47 1.54 4.19 2.18
CA ALA A 47 1.28 4.57 0.79
C ALA A 47 -0.16 5.06 0.57
N LYS A 48 -1.09 4.66 1.42
CA LYS A 48 -2.51 5.01 1.29
C LYS A 48 -2.81 6.48 1.59
N ASP A 49 -1.88 7.21 2.19
CA ASP A 49 -2.00 8.67 2.31
C ASP A 49 -2.17 9.32 0.94
N ARG A 50 -1.40 8.85 -0.05
CA ARG A 50 -1.48 9.31 -1.44
C ARG A 50 -2.82 9.01 -2.07
N VAL A 51 -3.29 7.80 -1.87
CA VAL A 51 -4.55 7.29 -2.44
C VAL A 51 -5.73 8.02 -1.82
N ALA A 52 -5.77 8.14 -0.50
CA ALA A 52 -6.82 8.84 0.22
C ALA A 52 -6.93 10.31 -0.20
N LYS A 53 -5.80 11.00 -0.25
CA LYS A 53 -5.74 12.39 -0.72
C LYS A 53 -6.35 12.53 -2.11
N HIS A 54 -5.90 11.70 -3.05
CA HIS A 54 -6.31 11.83 -4.45
C HIS A 54 -7.77 11.42 -4.68
N MET A 55 -8.24 10.37 -4.00
CA MET A 55 -9.66 9.99 -4.07
C MET A 55 -10.58 11.10 -3.55
N ILE A 56 -10.19 11.76 -2.46
CA ILE A 56 -10.95 12.89 -1.89
C ILE A 56 -10.92 14.08 -2.84
N GLU A 57 -9.76 14.52 -3.29
CA GLU A 57 -9.61 15.68 -4.16
C GLU A 57 -10.33 15.50 -5.49
N ARG A 58 -10.25 14.32 -6.09
CA ARG A 58 -10.95 14.01 -7.33
C ARG A 58 -12.46 13.98 -7.13
N ALA A 59 -12.95 13.40 -6.03
CA ALA A 59 -14.37 13.39 -5.71
C ALA A 59 -14.91 14.81 -5.49
N GLU A 60 -14.11 15.69 -4.88
CA GLU A 60 -14.47 17.12 -4.75
C GLU A 60 -14.56 17.79 -6.12
N ALA A 61 -13.57 17.58 -6.99
CA ALA A 61 -13.55 18.14 -8.34
C ALA A 61 -14.75 17.67 -9.19
N GLU A 62 -15.20 16.44 -8.96
CA GLU A 62 -16.36 15.84 -9.66
C GLU A 62 -17.70 16.15 -8.98
N GLY A 63 -17.71 16.90 -7.88
CA GLY A 63 -18.92 17.22 -7.14
C GLY A 63 -19.54 16.08 -6.33
N LYS A 64 -18.82 14.97 -6.16
CA LYS A 64 -19.26 13.82 -5.35
C LYS A 64 -19.05 14.04 -3.85
N LEU A 65 -18.08 14.87 -3.48
CA LEU A 65 -17.87 15.37 -2.14
C LEU A 65 -18.15 16.87 -2.11
N VAL A 66 -19.02 17.28 -1.20
CA VAL A 66 -19.39 18.68 -0.95
C VAL A 66 -19.32 18.95 0.55
N PRO A 67 -19.33 20.23 0.99
CA PRO A 67 -19.35 20.52 2.41
C PRO A 67 -20.46 19.76 3.15
N GLY A 68 -20.10 19.09 4.26
CA GLY A 68 -21.01 18.25 5.04
C GLY A 68 -21.16 16.81 4.54
N SER A 69 -20.44 16.42 3.50
CA SER A 69 -20.41 15.03 3.03
C SER A 69 -19.85 14.06 4.06
N VAL A 70 -20.24 12.80 3.97
CA VAL A 70 -19.77 11.70 4.80
C VAL A 70 -19.08 10.68 3.92
N ILE A 71 -17.83 10.39 4.24
CA ILE A 71 -17.05 9.35 3.57
C ILE A 71 -17.31 8.03 4.26
N ILE A 72 -17.71 7.01 3.52
CA ILE A 72 -18.00 5.67 4.06
C ILE A 72 -17.19 4.66 3.26
N GLU A 73 -16.34 3.85 3.93
CA GLU A 73 -15.53 2.84 3.24
C GLU A 73 -15.47 1.54 4.05
N PRO A 74 -15.65 0.39 3.39
CA PRO A 74 -15.39 -0.91 4.02
C PRO A 74 -13.89 -1.17 4.04
N THR A 75 -13.24 -0.87 5.14
CA THR A 75 -11.80 -1.06 5.30
C THR A 75 -11.39 -1.06 6.76
N SER A 76 -10.44 -1.90 7.10
CA SER A 76 -9.82 -1.95 8.43
C SER A 76 -8.34 -1.61 8.37
N GLY A 77 -7.83 -1.27 7.19
CA GLY A 77 -6.41 -1.12 6.94
C GLY A 77 -5.97 0.32 6.75
N ASN A 78 -4.86 0.44 6.05
CA ASN A 78 -4.18 1.71 5.80
C ASN A 78 -5.04 2.71 5.02
N THR A 79 -5.94 2.24 4.17
CA THR A 79 -6.87 3.13 3.46
C THR A 79 -7.79 3.87 4.42
N GLY A 80 -8.31 3.19 5.44
CA GLY A 80 -9.14 3.82 6.48
C GLY A 80 -8.38 4.88 7.26
N ILE A 81 -7.14 4.60 7.61
CA ILE A 81 -6.26 5.55 8.32
C ILE A 81 -6.00 6.77 7.43
N GLY A 82 -5.64 6.53 6.17
CA GLY A 82 -5.39 7.60 5.20
C GLY A 82 -6.63 8.49 4.98
N LEU A 83 -7.80 7.87 4.81
CA LEU A 83 -9.05 8.61 4.66
C LEU A 83 -9.38 9.45 5.90
N ALA A 84 -9.23 8.87 7.10
CA ALA A 84 -9.49 9.59 8.35
C ALA A 84 -8.53 10.80 8.51
N ALA A 85 -7.26 10.64 8.15
CA ALA A 85 -6.28 11.73 8.20
C ALA A 85 -6.57 12.81 7.16
N MET A 86 -6.76 12.44 5.90
CA MET A 86 -6.93 13.40 4.80
C MET A 86 -8.28 14.10 4.83
N ALA A 87 -9.31 13.45 5.35
CA ALA A 87 -10.63 14.05 5.51
C ALA A 87 -10.65 15.27 6.45
N LYS A 88 -9.63 15.40 7.32
CA LYS A 88 -9.53 16.56 8.23
C LYS A 88 -9.35 17.89 7.50
N VAL A 89 -8.78 17.88 6.32
CA VAL A 89 -8.55 19.10 5.52
C VAL A 89 -9.84 19.87 5.26
N HIS A 90 -10.94 19.15 5.02
CA HIS A 90 -12.25 19.74 4.72
C HIS A 90 -13.33 19.39 5.73
N GLY A 91 -12.96 18.75 6.85
CA GLY A 91 -13.87 18.44 7.94
C GLY A 91 -14.92 17.37 7.64
N TYR A 92 -14.66 16.48 6.68
CA TYR A 92 -15.56 15.36 6.39
C TYR A 92 -15.61 14.36 7.54
N ARG A 93 -16.80 13.85 7.84
CA ARG A 93 -16.96 12.66 8.68
C ARG A 93 -16.48 11.45 7.90
N VAL A 94 -15.88 10.51 8.59
CA VAL A 94 -15.44 9.23 8.03
C VAL A 94 -16.05 8.10 8.83
N ILE A 95 -16.79 7.23 8.17
CA ILE A 95 -17.36 6.01 8.73
C ILE A 95 -16.69 4.82 8.05
N LEU A 96 -16.11 3.93 8.85
CA LEU A 96 -15.43 2.73 8.35
C LEU A 96 -16.18 1.50 8.84
N THR A 97 -16.55 0.63 7.91
CA THR A 97 -17.18 -0.66 8.25
C THR A 97 -16.13 -1.76 8.20
N MET A 98 -16.16 -2.66 9.17
CA MET A 98 -15.19 -3.75 9.27
C MET A 98 -15.73 -4.89 10.12
N PRO A 99 -15.24 -6.13 9.90
CA PRO A 99 -15.62 -7.25 10.77
C PRO A 99 -15.17 -7.00 12.22
N GLU A 100 -15.97 -7.44 13.15
CA GLU A 100 -15.67 -7.35 14.59
C GLU A 100 -14.44 -8.15 15.02
N SER A 101 -13.96 -9.06 14.17
CA SER A 101 -12.73 -9.82 14.37
C SER A 101 -11.46 -8.97 14.27
N MET A 102 -11.56 -7.72 13.80
CA MET A 102 -10.41 -6.82 13.75
C MET A 102 -9.84 -6.57 15.13
N SER A 103 -8.50 -6.51 15.22
CA SER A 103 -7.81 -6.31 16.50
C SER A 103 -8.22 -5.01 17.18
N VAL A 104 -8.21 -5.03 18.53
CA VAL A 104 -8.50 -3.84 19.32
C VAL A 104 -7.51 -2.72 19.04
N GLU A 105 -6.22 -3.06 18.82
CA GLU A 105 -5.18 -2.09 18.48
C GLU A 105 -5.51 -1.33 17.21
N ARG A 106 -5.94 -2.04 16.18
CA ARG A 106 -6.31 -1.44 14.88
C ARG A 106 -7.55 -0.57 15.00
N ARG A 107 -8.56 -1.04 15.74
CA ARG A 107 -9.77 -0.25 16.02
C ARG A 107 -9.44 1.02 16.78
N ASN A 108 -8.57 0.93 17.79
CA ASN A 108 -8.15 2.09 18.57
C ASN A 108 -7.37 3.11 17.72
N LEU A 109 -6.52 2.64 16.84
CA LEU A 109 -5.78 3.51 15.92
C LEU A 109 -6.74 4.31 15.01
N LEU A 110 -7.70 3.64 14.40
CA LEU A 110 -8.70 4.27 13.53
C LEU A 110 -9.54 5.29 14.30
N LYS A 111 -9.97 4.96 15.53
CA LYS A 111 -10.69 5.90 16.41
C LYS A 111 -9.85 7.11 16.77
N ALA A 112 -8.56 6.92 17.06
CA ALA A 112 -7.64 8.01 17.37
C ALA A 112 -7.51 9.01 16.21
N TYR A 113 -7.57 8.53 14.96
CA TYR A 113 -7.64 9.40 13.78
C TYR A 113 -9.01 10.05 13.59
N GLY A 114 -10.00 9.71 14.43
CA GLY A 114 -11.34 10.31 14.41
C GLY A 114 -12.34 9.63 13.50
N ALA A 115 -12.08 8.41 13.06
CA ALA A 115 -13.04 7.63 12.29
C ALA A 115 -14.13 7.07 13.20
N GLU A 116 -15.36 7.03 12.68
CA GLU A 116 -16.48 6.32 13.29
C GLU A 116 -16.46 4.88 12.78
N LEU A 117 -16.47 3.91 13.70
CA LEU A 117 -16.39 2.50 13.32
C LEU A 117 -17.76 1.83 13.43
N VAL A 118 -18.12 1.09 12.40
CA VAL A 118 -19.29 0.22 12.39
C VAL A 118 -18.82 -1.22 12.20
N LEU A 119 -18.93 -2.01 13.27
CA LEU A 119 -18.50 -3.39 13.27
C LEU A 119 -19.60 -4.29 12.72
N THR A 120 -19.20 -5.27 11.90
CA THR A 120 -20.08 -6.26 11.31
C THR A 120 -19.77 -7.66 11.86
N PRO A 121 -20.70 -8.62 11.78
CA PRO A 121 -20.46 -9.98 12.27
C PRO A 121 -19.23 -10.61 11.64
N ALA A 122 -18.36 -11.20 12.45
CA ALA A 122 -17.13 -11.83 11.99
C ALA A 122 -17.37 -12.93 10.94
N ALA A 123 -18.48 -13.67 11.09
CA ALA A 123 -18.85 -14.74 10.17
C ALA A 123 -19.11 -14.25 8.72
N GLU A 124 -19.50 -13.00 8.56
CA GLU A 124 -19.78 -12.41 7.25
C GLU A 124 -18.51 -11.87 6.55
N GLY A 125 -17.41 -11.76 7.27
CA GLY A 125 -16.14 -11.28 6.74
C GLY A 125 -16.23 -9.90 6.10
N MET A 126 -15.38 -9.64 5.10
CA MET A 126 -15.37 -8.36 4.38
C MET A 126 -16.63 -8.16 3.53
N ALA A 127 -17.27 -9.22 3.07
CA ALA A 127 -18.53 -9.10 2.32
C ALA A 127 -19.62 -8.45 3.17
N GLY A 128 -19.69 -8.79 4.45
CA GLY A 128 -20.60 -8.14 5.40
C GLY A 128 -20.28 -6.67 5.63
N ALA A 129 -19.00 -6.32 5.68
CA ALA A 129 -18.56 -4.93 5.80
C ALA A 129 -18.92 -4.10 4.56
N VAL A 130 -18.72 -4.66 3.37
CA VAL A 130 -19.13 -4.03 2.10
C VAL A 130 -20.63 -3.77 2.06
N LYS A 131 -21.42 -4.79 2.39
CA LYS A 131 -22.89 -4.67 2.43
C LYS A 131 -23.33 -3.57 3.40
N ARG A 132 -22.72 -3.53 4.58
CA ARG A 132 -23.05 -2.53 5.60
C ARG A 132 -22.67 -1.11 5.16
N ALA A 133 -21.55 -0.95 4.48
CA ALA A 133 -21.15 0.34 3.93
C ALA A 133 -22.17 0.83 2.89
N GLU A 134 -22.64 -0.04 2.01
CA GLU A 134 -23.66 0.28 1.01
C GLU A 134 -24.99 0.67 1.66
N GLU A 135 -25.42 -0.05 2.69
CA GLU A 135 -26.63 0.27 3.45
C GLU A 135 -26.53 1.64 4.13
N LEU A 136 -25.39 1.93 4.76
CA LEU A 136 -25.13 3.22 5.40
C LEU A 136 -25.11 4.36 4.39
N ALA A 137 -24.50 4.15 3.24
CA ALA A 137 -24.44 5.15 2.17
C ALA A 137 -25.84 5.47 1.63
N ALA A 138 -26.68 4.45 1.43
CA ALA A 138 -28.05 4.62 0.98
C ALA A 138 -28.91 5.41 2.00
N ALA A 139 -28.63 5.25 3.30
CA ALA A 139 -29.36 5.89 4.39
C ALA A 139 -28.78 7.26 4.79
N THR A 140 -27.60 7.62 4.33
CA THR A 140 -26.89 8.84 4.74
C THR A 140 -26.86 9.86 3.60
N PRO A 141 -27.49 11.03 3.77
CA PRO A 141 -27.42 12.08 2.76
C PRO A 141 -25.98 12.56 2.53
N LYS A 142 -25.67 12.91 1.28
CA LYS A 142 -24.34 13.40 0.88
C LYS A 142 -23.20 12.44 1.20
N SER A 143 -23.47 11.13 1.21
CA SER A 143 -22.45 10.12 1.43
C SER A 143 -21.68 9.83 0.16
N PHE A 144 -20.43 9.39 0.33
CA PHE A 144 -19.53 8.99 -0.74
C PHE A 144 -18.75 7.75 -0.32
N ILE A 145 -18.74 6.74 -1.19
CA ILE A 145 -17.92 5.54 -1.02
C ILE A 145 -16.73 5.64 -1.97
N PRO A 146 -15.51 5.80 -1.45
CA PRO A 146 -14.30 5.87 -2.28
C PRO A 146 -14.06 4.65 -3.16
N ALA A 147 -14.37 3.44 -2.67
CA ALA A 147 -14.24 2.17 -3.41
C ALA A 147 -12.82 1.94 -3.92
N GLN A 148 -11.88 1.75 -3.01
CA GLN A 148 -10.43 1.67 -3.31
C GLN A 148 -10.04 0.63 -4.37
N PHE A 149 -10.78 -0.48 -4.49
CA PHE A 149 -10.48 -1.53 -5.45
C PHE A 149 -10.88 -1.18 -6.89
N ASP A 150 -11.84 -0.29 -7.05
CA ASP A 150 -12.46 0.02 -8.34
C ASP A 150 -12.22 1.47 -8.79
N ASN A 151 -11.97 2.38 -7.86
CA ASN A 151 -11.83 3.80 -8.14
C ASN A 151 -10.51 4.08 -8.90
N PRO A 152 -10.57 4.59 -10.14
CA PRO A 152 -9.36 4.87 -10.92
C PRO A 152 -8.48 5.97 -10.32
N ALA A 153 -8.99 6.76 -9.38
CA ALA A 153 -8.19 7.73 -8.64
C ALA A 153 -7.06 7.06 -7.83
N ASN A 154 -7.22 5.79 -7.44
CA ASN A 154 -6.19 5.05 -6.74
C ASN A 154 -4.93 4.85 -7.60
N PRO A 155 -4.95 4.13 -8.73
CA PRO A 155 -3.76 4.02 -9.56
C PRO A 155 -3.30 5.39 -10.10
N GLU A 156 -4.22 6.32 -10.35
CA GLU A 156 -3.86 7.66 -10.80
C GLU A 156 -2.99 8.40 -9.79
N ALA A 157 -3.25 8.25 -8.49
CA ALA A 157 -2.41 8.84 -7.44
C ALA A 157 -0.95 8.41 -7.58
N HIS A 158 -0.71 7.14 -7.88
CA HIS A 158 0.63 6.59 -8.05
C HIS A 158 1.25 6.98 -9.40
N TYR A 159 0.45 7.07 -10.45
CA TYR A 159 0.90 7.55 -11.75
C TYR A 159 1.37 9.01 -11.68
N LEU A 160 0.68 9.83 -10.90
CA LEU A 160 0.99 11.26 -10.75
C LEU A 160 2.09 11.55 -9.72
N THR A 161 2.33 10.66 -8.77
CA THR A 161 3.25 10.94 -7.64
C THR A 161 4.34 9.89 -7.47
N THR A 162 4.02 8.68 -7.15
CA THR A 162 5.00 7.62 -6.86
C THR A 162 5.91 7.36 -8.06
N GLY A 163 5.35 7.20 -9.24
CA GLY A 163 6.10 6.98 -10.48
C GLY A 163 7.07 8.10 -10.79
N PRO A 164 6.61 9.36 -10.87
CA PRO A 164 7.49 10.52 -11.08
C PRO A 164 8.58 10.66 -10.02
N GLU A 165 8.27 10.41 -8.76
CA GLU A 165 9.27 10.47 -7.68
C GLU A 165 10.38 9.44 -7.88
N LEU A 166 10.03 8.19 -8.21
CA LEU A 166 11.00 7.14 -8.49
C LEU A 166 11.91 7.52 -9.66
N TRP A 167 11.33 8.03 -10.73
CA TRP A 167 12.09 8.42 -11.92
C TRP A 167 13.05 9.57 -11.63
N ARG A 168 12.56 10.59 -10.94
CA ARG A 168 13.37 11.76 -10.54
C ARG A 168 14.51 11.35 -9.60
N ASP A 169 14.20 10.62 -8.54
CA ASP A 169 15.17 10.32 -7.48
C ASP A 169 16.23 9.31 -7.88
N THR A 170 15.96 8.50 -8.91
CA THR A 170 16.94 7.56 -9.50
C THR A 170 17.66 8.11 -10.74
N ASP A 171 17.31 9.31 -11.18
CA ASP A 171 17.74 9.86 -12.46
C ASP A 171 17.46 8.88 -13.62
N GLY A 172 16.30 8.26 -13.57
CA GLY A 172 15.85 7.28 -14.56
C GLY A 172 16.51 5.89 -14.46
N CYS A 173 17.33 5.65 -13.44
CA CYS A 173 18.02 4.38 -13.28
C CYS A 173 17.15 3.38 -12.49
N VAL A 174 16.15 2.82 -13.13
CA VAL A 174 15.30 1.76 -12.61
C VAL A 174 15.27 0.61 -13.59
N ASP A 175 15.81 -0.54 -13.20
CA ASP A 175 15.79 -1.75 -14.03
C ASP A 175 14.59 -2.65 -13.71
N LEU A 176 14.27 -2.80 -12.42
CA LEU A 176 13.13 -3.58 -11.94
C LEU A 176 12.37 -2.80 -10.88
N PHE A 177 11.04 -2.88 -10.93
CA PHE A 177 10.15 -2.35 -9.90
C PHE A 177 9.34 -3.50 -9.29
N VAL A 178 9.34 -3.58 -7.96
CA VAL A 178 8.71 -4.66 -7.20
C VAL A 178 7.66 -4.08 -6.26
N ALA A 179 6.43 -4.54 -6.36
CA ALA A 179 5.36 -4.12 -5.46
C ALA A 179 4.36 -5.25 -5.20
N GLY A 180 3.87 -5.32 -3.97
CA GLY A 180 2.78 -6.20 -3.58
C GLY A 180 1.44 -5.74 -4.16
N ILE A 181 0.56 -6.71 -4.44
CA ILE A 181 -0.75 -6.45 -5.04
C ILE A 181 -1.85 -6.59 -3.98
N GLY A 182 -2.33 -5.43 -3.50
CA GLY A 182 -3.56 -5.33 -2.70
C GLY A 182 -4.71 -4.89 -3.60
N THR A 183 -4.89 -3.58 -3.76
CA THR A 183 -5.87 -3.01 -4.71
C THR A 183 -5.36 -3.00 -6.15
N GLY A 184 -4.07 -3.19 -6.34
CA GLY A 184 -3.41 -3.07 -7.64
C GLY A 184 -3.03 -1.65 -8.03
N GLY A 185 -3.44 -0.66 -7.26
CA GLY A 185 -3.20 0.76 -7.58
C GLY A 185 -1.73 1.14 -7.61
N THR A 186 -0.97 0.74 -6.60
CA THR A 186 0.47 1.02 -6.52
C THR A 186 1.22 0.46 -7.72
N PHE A 187 1.03 -0.83 -7.99
CA PHE A 187 1.69 -1.51 -9.09
C PHE A 187 1.29 -0.93 -10.45
N SER A 188 -0.01 -0.78 -10.68
CA SER A 188 -0.54 -0.37 -11.99
C SER A 188 -0.22 1.09 -12.30
N GLY A 189 -0.42 2.00 -11.35
CA GLY A 189 -0.14 3.42 -11.57
C GLY A 189 1.35 3.72 -11.71
N THR A 190 2.16 3.22 -10.78
CA THR A 190 3.61 3.39 -10.82
C THR A 190 4.21 2.68 -12.03
N GLY A 191 3.78 1.45 -12.27
CA GLY A 191 4.28 0.63 -13.38
C GLY A 191 3.99 1.24 -14.74
N ARG A 192 2.79 1.76 -14.94
CA ARG A 192 2.43 2.44 -16.20
C ARG A 192 3.32 3.65 -16.44
N TYR A 193 3.55 4.48 -15.43
CA TYR A 193 4.43 5.62 -15.56
C TYR A 193 5.87 5.20 -15.94
N LEU A 194 6.42 4.22 -15.24
CA LEU A 194 7.77 3.73 -15.50
C LEU A 194 7.91 3.14 -16.91
N LYS A 195 6.93 2.36 -17.37
CA LYS A 195 6.92 1.80 -18.73
C LYS A 195 6.83 2.87 -19.82
N GLU A 196 6.08 3.94 -19.58
CA GLU A 196 6.00 5.08 -20.50
C GLU A 196 7.36 5.79 -20.63
N LYS A 197 8.11 5.87 -19.52
CA LYS A 197 9.46 6.46 -19.53
C LYS A 197 10.52 5.54 -20.13
N ASN A 198 10.45 4.26 -19.80
CA ASN A 198 11.37 3.24 -20.32
C ASN A 198 10.66 1.88 -20.42
N PRO A 199 10.30 1.43 -21.63
CA PRO A 199 9.61 0.15 -21.81
C PRO A 199 10.39 -1.08 -21.31
N ASN A 200 11.70 -0.94 -21.10
CA ASN A 200 12.57 -2.04 -20.64
C ASN A 200 12.54 -2.24 -19.11
N VAL A 201 11.90 -1.35 -18.35
CA VAL A 201 11.73 -1.56 -16.92
C VAL A 201 10.88 -2.80 -16.70
N LYS A 202 11.40 -3.74 -15.90
CA LYS A 202 10.69 -4.98 -15.56
C LYS A 202 9.79 -4.75 -14.34
N LEU A 203 8.50 -5.05 -14.49
CA LEU A 203 7.52 -4.89 -13.42
C LEU A 203 7.22 -6.24 -12.79
N VAL A 204 7.51 -6.37 -11.49
CA VAL A 204 7.35 -7.60 -10.74
C VAL A 204 6.26 -7.45 -9.70
N ALA A 205 5.21 -8.24 -9.86
CA ALA A 205 4.07 -8.29 -8.93
C ALA A 205 4.33 -9.31 -7.84
N VAL A 206 4.00 -8.96 -6.60
CA VAL A 206 4.14 -9.84 -5.44
C VAL A 206 2.76 -10.22 -4.92
N GLU A 207 2.53 -11.52 -4.74
CA GLU A 207 1.30 -12.05 -4.17
C GLU A 207 1.59 -13.12 -3.11
N PRO A 208 0.63 -13.38 -2.19
CA PRO A 208 0.81 -14.43 -1.20
C PRO A 208 0.87 -15.82 -1.84
N ALA A 209 1.78 -16.65 -1.38
CA ALA A 209 1.85 -18.05 -1.81
C ALA A 209 0.56 -18.81 -1.45
N GLY A 210 -0.11 -18.42 -0.36
CA GLY A 210 -1.38 -18.99 0.08
C GLY A 210 -2.60 -18.57 -0.75
N SER A 211 -2.46 -17.53 -1.60
CA SER A 211 -3.54 -17.02 -2.46
C SER A 211 -2.98 -16.54 -3.80
N PRO A 212 -2.41 -17.45 -4.62
CA PRO A 212 -1.66 -17.07 -5.83
C PRO A 212 -2.57 -16.88 -7.04
N LEU A 213 -3.55 -15.99 -6.97
CA LEU A 213 -4.54 -15.77 -8.02
C LEU A 213 -3.95 -15.25 -9.32
N LEU A 214 -2.96 -14.35 -9.25
CA LEU A 214 -2.31 -13.81 -10.45
C LEU A 214 -1.50 -14.88 -11.19
N SER A 215 -1.01 -15.88 -10.46
CA SER A 215 -0.29 -17.03 -11.00
C SER A 215 -1.21 -18.14 -11.51
N GLY A 216 -2.53 -17.94 -11.49
CA GLY A 216 -3.50 -18.94 -11.92
C GLY A 216 -3.91 -19.95 -10.85
N GLY A 217 -3.50 -19.74 -9.60
CA GLY A 217 -3.89 -20.56 -8.45
C GLY A 217 -5.26 -20.15 -7.88
N LYS A 218 -5.59 -20.76 -6.75
CA LYS A 218 -6.86 -20.51 -6.05
C LYS A 218 -6.68 -19.51 -4.90
N ALA A 219 -7.73 -18.72 -4.66
CA ALA A 219 -7.81 -17.90 -3.46
C ALA A 219 -7.76 -18.77 -2.21
N GLY A 220 -7.08 -18.28 -1.18
CA GLY A 220 -6.95 -18.99 0.08
C GLY A 220 -6.59 -18.05 1.22
N PRO A 221 -6.63 -18.56 2.47
CA PRO A 221 -6.23 -17.78 3.64
C PRO A 221 -4.72 -17.53 3.63
N HIS A 222 -4.33 -16.33 4.08
CA HIS A 222 -2.93 -15.96 4.25
C HIS A 222 -2.79 -14.84 5.28
N GLY A 223 -1.60 -14.68 5.84
CA GLY A 223 -1.28 -13.65 6.83
C GLY A 223 -0.58 -12.41 6.29
N LEU A 224 -0.45 -12.24 4.97
CA LEU A 224 0.17 -11.06 4.37
C LEU A 224 -0.85 -9.92 4.28
N MET A 225 -1.17 -9.32 5.44
CA MET A 225 -2.17 -8.26 5.57
C MET A 225 -1.83 -7.06 4.68
N GLY A 226 -2.78 -6.70 3.80
CA GLY A 226 -2.66 -5.55 2.89
C GLY A 226 -2.44 -5.93 1.43
N ILE A 227 -2.12 -7.19 1.13
CA ILE A 227 -2.07 -7.73 -0.23
C ILE A 227 -2.92 -9.01 -0.31
N GLY A 228 -3.12 -9.53 -1.52
CA GLY A 228 -3.89 -10.76 -1.71
C GLY A 228 -5.33 -10.65 -1.26
N ALA A 229 -6.13 -9.85 -1.96
CA ALA A 229 -7.53 -9.57 -1.62
C ALA A 229 -8.48 -10.75 -1.91
N ASN A 230 -7.97 -11.87 -2.37
CA ASN A 230 -8.73 -13.07 -2.77
C ASN A 230 -9.61 -12.89 -4.01
N PHE A 231 -9.39 -11.82 -4.75
CA PHE A 231 -9.94 -11.58 -6.09
C PHE A 231 -8.98 -10.67 -6.85
N ILE A 232 -9.11 -10.60 -8.17
CA ILE A 232 -8.32 -9.68 -8.98
C ILE A 232 -9.06 -8.34 -9.04
N PRO A 233 -8.51 -7.27 -8.42
CA PRO A 233 -9.17 -5.97 -8.38
C PRO A 233 -9.26 -5.33 -9.77
N LYS A 234 -10.32 -4.52 -9.98
CA LYS A 234 -10.48 -3.75 -11.21
C LYS A 234 -9.31 -2.77 -11.44
N ASN A 235 -8.72 -2.24 -10.36
CA ASN A 235 -7.57 -1.34 -10.43
C ASN A 235 -6.24 -2.05 -10.77
N MET A 236 -6.23 -3.38 -10.83
CA MET A 236 -5.05 -4.13 -11.21
C MET A 236 -5.00 -4.35 -12.72
N ASP A 237 -4.02 -3.75 -13.36
CA ASP A 237 -3.74 -3.96 -14.79
C ASP A 237 -2.76 -5.13 -14.95
N ILE A 238 -3.31 -6.32 -15.17
CA ILE A 238 -2.51 -7.54 -15.33
C ILE A 238 -1.63 -7.52 -16.58
N SER A 239 -1.95 -6.68 -17.57
CA SER A 239 -1.14 -6.59 -18.80
C SER A 239 0.24 -5.96 -18.55
N LEU A 240 0.42 -5.28 -17.42
CA LEU A 240 1.70 -4.67 -17.04
C LEU A 240 2.66 -5.67 -16.39
N ILE A 241 2.19 -6.83 -15.98
CA ILE A 241 3.01 -7.80 -15.24
C ILE A 241 4.06 -8.44 -16.16
N ASP A 242 5.33 -8.27 -15.82
CA ASP A 242 6.44 -8.99 -16.46
C ASP A 242 6.78 -10.28 -15.72
N GLU A 243 6.65 -10.28 -14.40
CA GLU A 243 6.89 -11.47 -13.57
C GLU A 243 6.04 -11.40 -12.30
N ILE A 244 5.70 -12.58 -11.76
CA ILE A 244 4.99 -12.72 -10.49
C ILE A 244 5.88 -13.51 -9.54
N ILE A 245 6.03 -13.03 -8.30
CA ILE A 245 6.72 -13.75 -7.24
C ILE A 245 5.72 -14.00 -6.11
N CYS A 246 5.51 -15.27 -5.79
CA CYS A 246 4.71 -15.71 -4.65
C CYS A 246 5.57 -15.73 -3.39
N VAL A 247 5.07 -15.16 -2.30
CA VAL A 247 5.82 -15.03 -1.05
C VAL A 247 5.07 -15.72 0.08
N ARG A 248 5.80 -16.51 0.87
CA ARG A 248 5.29 -17.13 2.09
C ARG A 248 5.43 -16.16 3.27
N GLU A 249 4.58 -16.32 4.26
CA GLU A 249 4.58 -15.46 5.45
C GLU A 249 5.93 -15.46 6.17
N GLU A 250 6.51 -16.63 6.40
CA GLU A 250 7.80 -16.75 7.08
C GLU A 250 8.93 -16.04 6.32
N ASP A 251 8.89 -16.04 5.00
CA ASP A 251 9.90 -15.34 4.18
C ASP A 251 9.72 -13.83 4.25
N ALA A 252 8.47 -13.35 4.23
CA ALA A 252 8.16 -11.93 4.41
C ALA A 252 8.60 -11.45 5.79
N TYR A 253 8.32 -12.22 6.84
CA TYR A 253 8.70 -11.90 8.21
C TYR A 253 10.21 -11.84 8.37
N ALA A 254 10.94 -12.82 7.84
CA ALA A 254 12.39 -12.86 7.91
C ALA A 254 13.04 -11.67 7.21
N ALA A 255 12.58 -11.32 6.00
CA ALA A 255 13.10 -10.18 5.26
C ALA A 255 12.84 -8.86 6.00
N GLY A 256 11.64 -8.69 6.55
CA GLY A 256 11.29 -7.50 7.33
C GLY A 256 12.12 -7.36 8.60
N ARG A 257 12.36 -8.45 9.32
CA ARG A 257 13.25 -8.46 10.49
C ARG A 257 14.70 -8.13 10.11
N ASP A 258 15.17 -8.65 8.99
CA ASP A 258 16.51 -8.32 8.48
C ASP A 258 16.64 -6.86 8.07
N MET A 259 15.58 -6.24 7.57
CA MET A 259 15.54 -4.79 7.28
C MET A 259 15.83 -3.98 8.55
N VAL A 260 15.18 -4.33 9.65
CA VAL A 260 15.44 -3.67 10.95
C VAL A 260 16.87 -3.92 11.41
N ALA A 261 17.33 -5.17 11.36
CA ALA A 261 18.65 -5.55 11.82
C ALA A 261 19.78 -4.89 11.01
N CYS A 262 19.59 -4.75 9.71
CA CYS A 262 20.62 -4.21 8.81
C CYS A 262 20.57 -2.69 8.70
N GLU A 263 19.36 -2.13 8.54
CA GLU A 263 19.18 -0.73 8.16
C GLU A 263 18.48 0.13 9.23
N GLY A 264 17.98 -0.48 10.29
CA GLY A 264 17.32 0.26 11.38
C GLY A 264 15.96 0.84 11.01
N VAL A 265 15.30 0.31 9.99
CA VAL A 265 13.98 0.74 9.56
C VAL A 265 12.95 -0.34 9.87
N LEU A 266 11.99 -0.01 10.71
CA LEU A 266 10.91 -0.91 11.10
C LEU A 266 9.83 -0.88 10.00
N VAL A 267 9.61 -2.02 9.37
CA VAL A 267 8.68 -2.14 8.23
C VAL A 267 7.55 -3.13 8.50
N GLY A 268 6.46 -2.99 7.75
CA GLY A 268 5.31 -3.87 7.85
C GLY A 268 5.49 -5.21 7.13
N ILE A 269 4.45 -6.04 7.22
CA ILE A 269 4.47 -7.42 6.70
C ILE A 269 4.62 -7.42 5.17
N THR A 270 3.85 -6.62 4.47
CA THR A 270 3.89 -6.59 2.99
C THR A 270 5.14 -5.89 2.47
N ALA A 271 5.74 -5.00 3.27
CA ALA A 271 7.07 -4.47 2.98
C ALA A 271 8.11 -5.59 3.02
N GLY A 272 8.04 -6.47 4.02
CA GLY A 272 8.88 -7.67 4.08
C GLY A 272 8.70 -8.57 2.87
N ALA A 273 7.47 -8.76 2.41
CA ALA A 273 7.17 -9.55 1.20
C ALA A 273 7.83 -8.95 -0.04
N ALA A 274 7.68 -7.63 -0.25
CA ALA A 274 8.30 -6.95 -1.38
C ALA A 274 9.84 -7.02 -1.31
N LEU A 275 10.40 -6.85 -0.13
CA LEU A 275 11.84 -6.93 0.08
C LEU A 275 12.37 -8.34 -0.19
N TRP A 276 11.67 -9.37 0.27
CA TRP A 276 12.07 -10.76 -0.03
C TRP A 276 12.07 -11.02 -1.54
N ALA A 277 11.03 -10.59 -2.25
CA ALA A 277 10.96 -10.72 -3.69
C ALA A 277 12.12 -9.99 -4.39
N ALA A 278 12.40 -8.76 -3.99
CA ALA A 278 13.54 -7.99 -4.51
C ALA A 278 14.87 -8.71 -4.24
N THR A 279 15.02 -9.36 -3.09
CA THR A 279 16.20 -10.13 -2.74
C THR A 279 16.39 -11.33 -3.67
N GLN A 280 15.30 -12.06 -3.98
CA GLN A 280 15.35 -13.18 -4.92
C GLN A 280 15.79 -12.73 -6.32
N LEU A 281 15.27 -11.57 -6.77
CA LEU A 281 15.69 -10.98 -8.04
C LEU A 281 17.16 -10.56 -8.03
N ALA A 282 17.62 -9.96 -6.93
CA ALA A 282 18.99 -9.49 -6.77
C ALA A 282 20.02 -10.65 -6.73
N LEU A 283 19.59 -11.85 -6.32
CA LEU A 283 20.44 -13.04 -6.29
C LEU A 283 20.65 -13.66 -7.68
N ARG A 284 19.86 -13.28 -8.66
CA ARG A 284 20.00 -13.81 -10.02
C ARG A 284 21.22 -13.22 -10.72
N PRO A 285 22.08 -14.06 -11.32
CA PRO A 285 23.28 -13.56 -12.02
C PRO A 285 23.00 -12.54 -13.12
N GLU A 286 21.89 -12.69 -13.83
CA GLU A 286 21.48 -11.75 -14.91
C GLU A 286 21.14 -10.36 -14.40
N ASN A 287 20.88 -10.22 -13.10
CA ASN A 287 20.54 -8.94 -12.49
C ASN A 287 21.75 -8.25 -11.82
N ALA A 288 22.94 -8.81 -11.94
CA ALA A 288 24.14 -8.18 -11.40
C ALA A 288 24.31 -6.76 -11.95
N GLY A 289 24.58 -5.81 -11.07
CA GLY A 289 24.75 -4.41 -11.42
C GLY A 289 23.44 -3.63 -11.67
N LYS A 290 22.30 -4.30 -11.63
CA LYS A 290 20.99 -3.65 -11.85
C LYS A 290 20.48 -2.95 -10.60
N THR A 291 19.60 -1.98 -10.82
CA THR A 291 18.88 -1.24 -9.78
C THR A 291 17.47 -1.79 -9.65
N ILE A 292 17.15 -2.32 -8.49
CA ILE A 292 15.85 -2.89 -8.14
C ILE A 292 15.18 -1.94 -7.13
N VAL A 293 14.02 -1.41 -7.47
CA VAL A 293 13.22 -0.59 -6.57
C VAL A 293 12.13 -1.46 -5.95
N ALA A 294 12.11 -1.56 -4.63
CA ALA A 294 11.04 -2.21 -3.88
C ALA A 294 10.19 -1.16 -3.17
N LEU A 295 8.89 -1.17 -3.38
CA LEU A 295 7.99 -0.30 -2.63
C LEU A 295 7.61 -0.97 -1.32
N LEU A 296 7.96 -0.31 -0.21
CA LEU A 296 7.68 -0.77 1.15
C LEU A 296 6.49 0.05 1.69
N PRO A 297 5.27 -0.54 1.73
CA PRO A 297 4.03 0.22 1.86
C PRO A 297 3.82 0.93 3.19
N ASP A 298 4.35 0.40 4.30
CA ASP A 298 4.14 0.96 5.63
C ASP A 298 5.23 0.59 6.63
N GLY A 299 5.09 1.11 7.85
CA GLY A 299 5.97 0.82 8.97
C GLY A 299 5.52 -0.38 9.80
N GLY A 300 6.38 -0.83 10.70
CA GLY A 300 6.16 -2.03 11.50
C GLY A 300 5.40 -1.82 12.81
N GLU A 301 5.19 -0.58 13.25
CA GLU A 301 4.54 -0.30 14.54
C GLU A 301 3.11 -0.86 14.60
N ARG A 302 2.45 -0.99 13.48
CA ARG A 302 1.09 -1.55 13.35
C ARG A 302 1.05 -3.08 13.47
N TYR A 303 2.22 -3.72 13.51
CA TYR A 303 2.37 -5.18 13.43
C TYR A 303 3.17 -5.76 14.59
N LEU A 304 3.42 -4.97 15.65
CA LEU A 304 4.24 -5.42 16.80
C LEU A 304 3.62 -6.60 17.55
N SER A 305 2.30 -6.74 17.53
CA SER A 305 1.59 -7.88 18.15
C SER A 305 1.43 -9.08 17.23
N THR A 306 1.92 -9.00 15.99
CA THR A 306 1.86 -10.11 15.03
C THR A 306 3.06 -11.04 15.17
N PRO A 307 2.99 -12.28 14.62
CA PRO A 307 4.12 -13.21 14.63
C PRO A 307 5.40 -12.66 14.01
N MET A 308 5.31 -11.63 13.15
CA MET A 308 6.49 -11.01 12.55
C MET A 308 7.44 -10.44 13.59
N TYR A 309 6.94 -9.82 14.64
CA TYR A 309 7.74 -9.14 15.66
C TYR A 309 7.61 -9.73 17.05
N GLN A 310 6.67 -10.63 17.27
CA GLN A 310 6.63 -11.45 18.49
C GLN A 310 7.41 -12.73 18.21
N GLY A 311 8.72 -12.67 18.37
CA GLY A 311 9.55 -13.87 18.27
C GLY A 311 9.07 -14.98 19.20
N GLU A 312 9.42 -16.25 18.87
CA GLU A 312 9.23 -17.40 19.75
C GLU A 312 9.85 -17.18 21.14
#